data_51c782b50c48025605a4fa73a4a5eb0b
#
_entry.id   51c782b50c48025605a4fa73a4a5eb0b
#
_cell.length_a   1.000
_cell.length_b   1.000
_cell.length_c   1.000
_cell.angle_alpha   90.00
_cell.angle_beta   90.00
_cell.angle_gamma   90.00
#
_symmetry.space_group_name_H-M   'P 1'
#
loop_
_entity.id
_entity.type
_entity.pdbx_description
1 polymer ?
#
loop_
_entity_poly.entity_id
_entity_poly.type
_entity_poly.pdbx_seq_one_letter_code
_entity_poly.pdbx_strand_id
1 'polypeptide(L)'
;MQKRKLFLTCLLAASLSMFADNTSQTVKEVTGSVTLDGEVDYHISSTTPFATTGSINITNTDHATVIFDNLLPSKAVKFLSNVKINGEAARNGSNCQVRIYNAGAMILPYSGNQPLTVFAEADFGGESSNNFVVNTKYNLTSSNKTFNNHIRSFILKRGYMVCLGTKGDGTGYSRVFIADKADKKINLANDSKPLNGRVS
;
A
#
# COMPACT_ATOMS: atom_id res chain seq x y z
N MET A 1 -13.40 -43.72 -43.86
CA MET A 1 -12.32 -42.85 -43.33
C MET A 1 -12.92 -41.59 -42.72
N GLN A 2 -13.02 -41.55 -41.40
CA GLN A 2 -13.62 -40.44 -40.66
C GLN A 2 -12.52 -39.51 -40.19
N LYS A 3 -12.48 -38.28 -40.71
CA LYS A 3 -11.52 -37.23 -40.32
C LYS A 3 -11.94 -36.65 -38.97
N ARG A 4 -11.20 -36.97 -37.90
CA ARG A 4 -11.33 -36.35 -36.60
C ARG A 4 -10.78 -34.92 -36.68
N LYS A 5 -11.66 -33.93 -36.50
CA LYS A 5 -11.26 -32.54 -36.28
C LYS A 5 -10.82 -32.37 -34.81
N LEU A 6 -9.55 -32.11 -34.62
CA LEU A 6 -8.98 -31.76 -33.32
C LEU A 6 -9.30 -30.29 -33.02
N PHE A 7 -10.22 -30.02 -32.10
CA PHE A 7 -10.43 -28.67 -31.59
C PHE A 7 -9.36 -28.38 -30.52
N LEU A 8 -8.38 -27.55 -30.88
CA LEU A 8 -7.41 -27.00 -29.94
C LEU A 8 -8.09 -25.82 -29.20
N THR A 9 -8.63 -26.09 -28.03
CA THR A 9 -9.14 -25.03 -27.16
C THR A 9 -7.94 -24.34 -26.55
N CYS A 10 -7.56 -23.17 -27.06
CA CYS A 10 -6.56 -22.30 -26.47
C CYS A 10 -7.18 -21.70 -25.22
N LEU A 11 -6.87 -22.28 -24.04
CA LEU A 11 -7.23 -21.72 -22.74
C LEU A 11 -6.30 -20.52 -22.51
N LEU A 12 -6.77 -19.33 -22.88
CA LEU A 12 -6.10 -18.09 -22.53
C LEU A 12 -6.29 -17.90 -21.02
N ALA A 13 -5.32 -18.39 -20.24
CA ALA A 13 -5.22 -18.04 -18.83
C ALA A 13 -4.80 -16.56 -18.77
N ALA A 14 -5.79 -15.66 -18.77
CA ALA A 14 -5.57 -14.30 -18.33
C ALA A 14 -5.18 -14.40 -16.85
N SER A 15 -3.89 -14.24 -16.57
CA SER A 15 -3.42 -13.98 -15.22
C SER A 15 -3.93 -12.57 -14.83
N LEU A 16 -5.17 -12.52 -14.36
CA LEU A 16 -5.61 -11.42 -13.52
C LEU A 16 -4.72 -11.49 -12.28
N SER A 17 -3.66 -10.69 -12.25
CA SER A 17 -3.01 -10.33 -10.99
C SER A 17 -4.06 -9.54 -10.21
N MET A 18 -4.89 -10.26 -9.46
CA MET A 18 -5.71 -9.65 -8.43
C MET A 18 -4.71 -9.15 -7.38
N PHE A 19 -4.42 -7.85 -7.41
CA PHE A 19 -3.90 -7.17 -6.24
C PHE A 19 -5.02 -7.23 -5.20
N ALA A 20 -5.04 -8.30 -4.43
CA ALA A 20 -5.96 -8.43 -3.31
C ALA A 20 -5.60 -7.34 -2.31
N ASP A 21 -6.60 -6.67 -1.75
CA ASP A 21 -6.40 -5.92 -0.52
C ASP A 21 -5.84 -6.90 0.51
N ASN A 22 -4.97 -6.43 1.42
CA ASN A 22 -4.45 -7.28 2.48
C ASN A 22 -5.59 -8.01 3.18
N THR A 23 -5.39 -9.28 3.47
CA THR A 23 -6.35 -10.02 4.30
C THR A 23 -6.35 -9.44 5.71
N SER A 24 -7.53 -9.39 6.34
CA SER A 24 -7.67 -8.88 7.71
C SER A 24 -7.59 -10.03 8.71
N GLN A 25 -6.77 -9.87 9.74
CA GLN A 25 -6.61 -10.84 10.81
C GLN A 25 -6.62 -10.16 12.19
N THR A 26 -7.39 -10.71 13.14
CA THR A 26 -7.38 -10.21 14.51
C THR A 26 -6.31 -10.92 15.32
N VAL A 27 -5.44 -10.15 15.97
CA VAL A 27 -4.49 -10.66 16.96
C VAL A 27 -5.24 -10.93 18.26
N LYS A 28 -5.34 -12.21 18.68
CA LYS A 28 -6.14 -12.62 19.82
C LYS A 28 -5.52 -12.23 21.15
N GLU A 29 -4.19 -12.31 21.26
CA GLU A 29 -3.42 -11.98 22.45
C GLU A 29 -1.96 -11.69 22.11
N VAL A 30 -1.26 -10.94 22.95
CA VAL A 30 0.18 -10.69 22.88
C VAL A 30 0.81 -11.00 24.23
N THR A 31 1.06 -12.28 24.50
CA THR A 31 1.60 -12.76 25.78
C THR A 31 3.12 -12.91 25.77
N GLY A 32 3.73 -12.93 24.59
CA GLY A 32 5.18 -13.01 24.37
C GLY A 32 5.56 -12.27 23.10
N SER A 33 6.60 -12.71 22.40
CA SER A 33 6.96 -12.17 21.08
C SER A 33 6.07 -12.77 20.01
N VAL A 34 5.26 -11.94 19.36
CA VAL A 34 4.40 -12.31 18.23
C VAL A 34 5.05 -11.81 16.96
N THR A 35 5.27 -12.70 16.00
CA THR A 35 5.78 -12.36 14.68
C THR A 35 4.63 -12.22 13.70
N LEU A 36 4.61 -11.11 12.98
CA LEU A 36 3.59 -10.77 11.97
C LEU A 36 4.30 -10.54 10.63
N ASP A 37 3.83 -11.17 9.58
CA ASP A 37 4.41 -11.11 8.25
C ASP A 37 3.35 -11.17 7.14
N GLY A 38 3.79 -11.04 5.90
CA GLY A 38 2.94 -11.18 4.72
C GLY A 38 2.04 -9.97 4.43
N GLU A 39 1.18 -10.16 3.46
CA GLU A 39 0.18 -9.16 3.02
C GLU A 39 -1.06 -9.23 3.90
N VAL A 40 -0.91 -8.90 5.17
CA VAL A 40 -1.97 -9.00 6.19
C VAL A 40 -2.11 -7.71 6.97
N ASP A 41 -3.35 -7.34 7.22
CA ASP A 41 -3.72 -6.28 8.15
C ASP A 41 -4.05 -6.88 9.50
N TYR A 42 -3.15 -6.72 10.45
CA TYR A 42 -3.30 -7.26 11.79
C TYR A 42 -4.01 -6.27 12.71
N HIS A 43 -5.19 -6.64 13.18
CA HIS A 43 -6.02 -5.82 14.05
C HIS A 43 -5.79 -6.17 15.52
N ILE A 44 -5.52 -5.15 16.32
CA ILE A 44 -5.37 -5.22 17.78
C ILE A 44 -6.38 -4.26 18.40
N SER A 45 -7.25 -4.73 19.27
CA SER A 45 -8.24 -3.89 19.94
C SER A 45 -7.79 -3.48 21.33
N SER A 46 -8.48 -2.53 21.94
CA SER A 46 -8.26 -2.15 23.36
C SER A 46 -8.53 -3.29 24.34
N THR A 47 -9.25 -4.33 23.91
CA THR A 47 -9.58 -5.53 24.71
C THR A 47 -8.63 -6.69 24.44
N THR A 48 -7.73 -6.60 23.45
CA THR A 48 -6.72 -7.64 23.21
C THR A 48 -5.77 -7.72 24.41
N PRO A 49 -5.64 -8.88 25.07
CA PRO A 49 -4.70 -9.06 26.17
C PRO A 49 -3.27 -8.79 25.71
N PHE A 50 -2.59 -7.87 26.38
CA PHE A 50 -1.21 -7.49 26.09
C PHE A 50 -0.37 -7.58 27.37
N ALA A 51 0.47 -8.62 27.47
CA ALA A 51 1.34 -8.80 28.62
C ALA A 51 2.41 -7.69 28.68
N THR A 52 2.90 -7.40 29.89
CA THR A 52 3.95 -6.40 30.10
C THR A 52 5.22 -6.70 29.28
N THR A 53 5.52 -7.98 29.08
CA THR A 53 6.65 -8.48 28.27
C THR A 53 6.27 -8.74 26.81
N GLY A 54 5.01 -8.51 26.44
CA GLY A 54 4.51 -8.74 25.09
C GLY A 54 5.18 -7.81 24.08
N SER A 55 5.54 -8.34 22.93
CA SER A 55 6.08 -7.57 21.82
C SER A 55 5.56 -8.09 20.48
N ILE A 56 5.47 -7.20 19.51
CA ILE A 56 5.10 -7.52 18.14
C ILE A 56 6.31 -7.26 17.26
N ASN A 57 6.71 -8.23 16.45
CA ASN A 57 7.78 -8.07 15.47
C ASN A 57 7.22 -8.26 14.06
N ILE A 58 7.29 -7.22 13.25
CA ILE A 58 6.93 -7.26 11.83
C ILE A 58 8.19 -7.64 11.06
N THR A 59 8.23 -8.87 10.50
CA THR A 59 9.43 -9.41 9.83
C THR A 59 9.38 -9.29 8.32
N ASN A 60 8.19 -9.35 7.74
CA ASN A 60 8.00 -9.06 6.32
C ASN A 60 7.36 -7.69 6.20
N THR A 61 8.10 -6.75 5.65
CA THR A 61 7.65 -5.37 5.51
C THR A 61 6.90 -5.09 4.22
N ASP A 62 6.76 -6.09 3.35
CA ASP A 62 5.95 -5.99 2.15
C ASP A 62 4.46 -6.11 2.51
N HIS A 63 3.84 -4.96 2.75
CA HIS A 63 2.41 -4.78 2.98
C HIS A 63 1.84 -5.26 4.34
N ALA A 64 2.65 -5.86 5.22
CA ALA A 64 2.19 -6.14 6.59
C ALA A 64 1.89 -4.84 7.33
N THR A 65 0.73 -4.76 7.97
CA THR A 65 0.27 -3.55 8.66
C THR A 65 -0.28 -3.94 10.03
N VAL A 66 0.05 -3.17 11.06
CA VAL A 66 -0.57 -3.33 12.38
C VAL A 66 -1.54 -2.19 12.62
N ILE A 67 -2.79 -2.54 12.93
CA ILE A 67 -3.88 -1.60 13.16
C ILE A 67 -4.36 -1.74 14.60
N PHE A 68 -4.27 -0.67 15.34
CA PHE A 68 -4.83 -0.56 16.68
C PHE A 68 -6.22 0.03 16.59
N ASP A 69 -7.24 -0.81 16.73
CA ASP A 69 -8.64 -0.39 16.70
C ASP A 69 -9.09 0.17 18.07
N ASN A 70 -9.83 1.25 18.05
CA ASN A 70 -10.42 1.88 19.24
C ASN A 70 -9.41 2.25 20.34
N LEU A 71 -8.15 2.53 19.96
CA LEU A 71 -7.15 3.05 20.88
C LEU A 71 -7.09 4.58 20.84
N LEU A 72 -7.16 5.21 22.00
CA LEU A 72 -6.86 6.63 22.11
C LEU A 72 -5.41 6.86 21.65
N PRO A 73 -5.11 7.97 20.93
CA PRO A 73 -3.78 8.27 20.43
C PRO A 73 -2.68 8.20 21.51
N SER A 74 -2.97 8.64 22.72
CA SER A 74 -2.06 8.58 23.88
C SER A 74 -1.71 7.15 24.31
N LYS A 75 -2.60 6.17 24.05
CA LYS A 75 -2.34 4.76 24.32
C LYS A 75 -1.61 4.08 23.17
N ALA A 76 -1.88 4.50 21.91
CA ALA A 76 -1.17 3.99 20.75
C ALA A 76 0.35 4.22 20.84
N VAL A 77 0.80 5.35 21.37
CA VAL A 77 2.22 5.64 21.61
C VAL A 77 2.85 4.63 22.55
N LYS A 78 2.14 4.22 23.61
CA LYS A 78 2.64 3.21 24.56
C LYS A 78 2.78 1.83 23.91
N PHE A 79 1.87 1.45 23.01
CA PHE A 79 1.96 0.19 22.25
C PHE A 79 3.10 0.22 21.22
N LEU A 80 3.37 1.39 20.62
CA LEU A 80 4.46 1.53 19.65
C LEU A 80 5.83 1.12 20.26
N SER A 81 6.05 1.36 21.54
CA SER A 81 7.29 0.97 22.22
C SER A 81 7.54 -0.54 22.24
N ASN A 82 6.49 -1.35 22.07
CA ASN A 82 6.55 -2.82 22.06
C ASN A 82 6.46 -3.39 20.62
N VAL A 83 6.50 -2.53 19.61
CA VAL A 83 6.53 -2.94 18.20
C VAL A 83 7.95 -2.85 17.65
N LYS A 84 8.37 -3.90 16.96
CA LYS A 84 9.64 -3.98 16.25
C LYS A 84 9.40 -4.15 14.75
N ILE A 85 10.30 -3.64 13.96
CA ILE A 85 10.37 -3.85 12.52
C ILE A 85 11.66 -4.57 12.22
N ASN A 86 11.59 -5.82 11.75
CA ASN A 86 12.76 -6.70 11.54
C ASN A 86 13.69 -6.76 12.75
N GLY A 87 13.12 -6.86 13.97
CA GLY A 87 13.87 -6.95 15.21
C GLY A 87 14.29 -5.62 15.84
N GLU A 88 14.23 -4.51 15.10
CA GLU A 88 14.55 -3.17 15.59
C GLU A 88 13.30 -2.45 16.12
N ALA A 89 13.45 -1.60 17.13
CA ALA A 89 12.33 -0.83 17.66
C ALA A 89 11.66 0.02 16.56
N ALA A 90 10.35 0.00 16.52
CA ALA A 90 9.57 0.81 15.57
C ALA A 90 9.76 2.31 15.88
N ARG A 91 10.16 3.08 14.88
CA ARG A 91 10.42 4.52 14.97
C ARG A 91 9.71 5.25 13.86
N ASN A 92 8.70 6.04 14.23
CA ASN A 92 7.97 6.86 13.28
C ASN A 92 8.90 7.80 12.51
N GLY A 93 8.82 7.78 11.18
CA GLY A 93 9.68 8.57 10.29
C GLY A 93 11.06 7.97 10.00
N SER A 94 11.41 6.83 10.61
CA SER A 94 12.68 6.11 10.41
C SER A 94 12.47 4.76 9.71
N ASN A 95 11.92 3.77 10.40
CA ASN A 95 11.66 2.44 9.83
C ASN A 95 10.18 2.12 9.62
N CYS A 96 9.28 3.01 10.09
CA CYS A 96 7.85 2.90 9.86
C CYS A 96 7.19 4.28 9.82
N GLN A 97 5.93 4.29 9.39
CA GLN A 97 5.04 5.44 9.51
C GLN A 97 3.90 5.09 10.46
N VAL A 98 3.63 5.96 11.44
CA VAL A 98 2.46 5.87 12.30
C VAL A 98 1.40 6.81 11.78
N ARG A 99 0.23 6.28 11.46
CA ARG A 99 -0.96 7.03 11.06
C ARG A 99 -2.03 6.92 12.13
N ILE A 100 -2.56 8.06 12.53
CA ILE A 100 -3.69 8.14 13.47
C ILE A 100 -4.93 8.47 12.65
N TYR A 101 -5.98 7.68 12.83
CA TYR A 101 -7.24 7.89 12.13
C TYR A 101 -8.42 7.49 13.03
N ASN A 102 -9.47 8.30 13.03
CA ASN A 102 -10.63 8.09 13.91
C ASN A 102 -10.20 7.84 15.36
N ALA A 103 -10.57 6.68 15.91
CA ALA A 103 -10.22 6.25 17.25
C ALA A 103 -9.09 5.20 17.27
N GLY A 104 -8.27 5.15 16.23
CA GLY A 104 -7.23 4.13 16.10
C GLY A 104 -5.90 4.64 15.58
N ALA A 105 -4.93 3.76 15.47
CA ALA A 105 -3.62 4.03 14.89
C ALA A 105 -3.18 2.87 13.98
N MET A 106 -2.39 3.17 12.98
CA MET A 106 -1.85 2.21 12.02
C MET A 106 -0.34 2.36 11.98
N ILE A 107 0.38 1.24 12.01
CA ILE A 107 1.83 1.18 11.82
C ILE A 107 2.10 0.55 10.47
N LEU A 108 2.78 1.29 9.61
CA LEU A 108 3.13 0.94 8.23
C LEU A 108 4.66 0.88 8.14
N PRO A 109 5.26 -0.31 8.01
CA PRO A 109 6.70 -0.44 7.79
C PRO A 109 7.14 0.23 6.48
N TYR A 110 8.35 0.81 6.47
CA TYR A 110 8.91 1.42 5.26
C TYR A 110 9.65 0.43 4.37
N SER A 111 10.39 -0.49 4.97
CA SER A 111 11.24 -1.43 4.24
C SER A 111 10.37 -2.35 3.38
N GLY A 112 10.71 -2.46 2.10
CA GLY A 112 9.99 -3.28 1.12
C GLY A 112 8.61 -2.75 0.71
N ASN A 113 8.03 -1.80 1.44
CA ASN A 113 6.70 -1.30 1.13
C ASN A 113 6.74 -0.29 -0.04
N GLN A 114 6.11 -0.64 -1.14
CA GLN A 114 5.96 0.17 -2.33
C GLN A 114 4.52 0.72 -2.41
N PRO A 115 4.24 1.89 -1.82
CA PRO A 115 2.88 2.35 -1.60
C PRO A 115 2.15 2.80 -2.86
N LEU A 116 2.86 3.06 -3.94
CA LEU A 116 2.30 3.52 -5.20
C LEU A 116 2.74 2.61 -6.35
N THR A 117 1.76 2.03 -7.05
CA THR A 117 1.99 1.36 -8.34
C THR A 117 1.24 2.12 -9.42
N VAL A 118 1.93 2.56 -10.45
CA VAL A 118 1.35 3.24 -11.62
C VAL A 118 1.30 2.33 -12.82
N PHE A 119 0.33 2.56 -13.72
CA PHE A 119 0.10 1.76 -14.93
C PHE A 119 -0.06 2.67 -16.15
N ALA A 120 0.51 2.22 -17.28
CA ALA A 120 0.45 2.94 -18.54
C ALA A 120 -0.91 2.89 -19.22
N GLU A 121 -1.76 1.93 -18.85
CA GLU A 121 -3.11 1.77 -19.39
C GLU A 121 -4.19 1.95 -18.33
N ALA A 122 -5.43 2.13 -18.80
CA ALA A 122 -6.60 2.11 -17.93
C ALA A 122 -6.78 0.72 -17.31
N ASP A 123 -7.59 0.66 -16.26
CA ASP A 123 -7.97 -0.59 -15.60
C ASP A 123 -6.77 -1.44 -15.14
N PHE A 124 -5.68 -0.75 -14.73
CA PHE A 124 -4.46 -1.36 -14.15
C PHE A 124 -3.73 -2.28 -15.13
N GLY A 125 -3.81 -1.97 -16.41
CA GLY A 125 -3.17 -2.71 -17.51
C GLY A 125 -1.87 -2.06 -17.99
N GLY A 126 -1.22 -2.76 -18.92
CA GLY A 126 -0.01 -2.31 -19.59
C GLY A 126 1.23 -2.37 -18.70
N GLU A 127 2.24 -1.57 -19.07
CA GLU A 127 3.48 -1.46 -18.31
C GLU A 127 3.21 -0.83 -16.93
N SER A 128 3.87 -1.32 -15.89
CA SER A 128 3.70 -0.82 -14.53
C SER A 128 5.04 -0.50 -13.87
N SER A 129 4.99 0.40 -12.88
CA SER A 129 6.14 0.72 -12.02
C SER A 129 5.68 1.01 -10.60
N ASN A 130 6.42 0.50 -9.63
CA ASN A 130 6.25 0.78 -8.22
C ASN A 130 7.51 1.40 -7.58
N ASN A 131 8.45 1.89 -8.37
CA ASN A 131 9.72 2.47 -7.90
C ASN A 131 9.55 3.91 -7.39
N PHE A 132 8.61 4.11 -6.45
CA PHE A 132 8.33 5.41 -5.88
C PHE A 132 8.57 5.39 -4.36
N VAL A 133 9.70 5.99 -3.96
CA VAL A 133 10.08 6.07 -2.54
C VAL A 133 9.22 7.11 -1.82
N VAL A 134 8.80 6.79 -0.61
CA VAL A 134 8.00 7.68 0.25
C VAL A 134 8.73 9.00 0.54
N ASN A 135 7.98 10.08 0.65
CA ASN A 135 8.49 11.44 0.93
C ASN A 135 9.45 11.99 -0.14
N THR A 136 9.38 11.45 -1.36
CA THR A 136 10.23 11.88 -2.47
C THR A 136 9.37 12.54 -3.56
N LYS A 137 9.86 13.64 -4.10
CA LYS A 137 9.30 14.29 -5.30
C LYS A 137 9.95 13.71 -6.54
N TYR A 138 9.15 13.28 -7.49
CA TYR A 138 9.58 12.80 -8.79
C TYR A 138 9.20 13.78 -9.89
N ASN A 139 10.14 14.02 -10.80
CA ASN A 139 9.88 14.67 -12.09
C ASN A 139 10.03 13.58 -13.17
N LEU A 140 8.92 13.11 -13.71
CA LEU A 140 8.91 11.97 -14.63
C LEU A 140 9.61 12.27 -15.95
N THR A 141 9.74 13.54 -16.34
CA THR A 141 10.50 13.92 -17.55
C THR A 141 11.96 13.51 -17.48
N SER A 142 12.51 13.40 -16.25
CA SER A 142 13.92 13.05 -16.01
C SER A 142 14.09 11.71 -15.31
N SER A 143 13.24 11.38 -14.33
CA SER A 143 13.42 10.24 -13.45
C SER A 143 12.77 8.94 -13.94
N ASN A 144 11.65 9.04 -14.66
CA ASN A 144 10.94 7.86 -15.17
C ASN A 144 10.22 8.22 -16.49
N LYS A 145 11.00 8.35 -17.55
CA LYS A 145 10.52 8.84 -18.86
C LYS A 145 9.41 7.99 -19.47
N THR A 146 9.41 6.68 -19.21
CA THR A 146 8.38 5.76 -19.70
C THR A 146 6.99 6.17 -19.23
N PHE A 147 6.89 6.63 -17.97
CA PHE A 147 5.61 7.02 -17.37
C PHE A 147 5.28 8.51 -17.52
N ASN A 148 6.20 9.31 -18.06
CA ASN A 148 5.92 10.72 -18.34
C ASN A 148 4.79 10.84 -19.36
N ASN A 149 3.68 11.48 -18.97
CA ASN A 149 2.45 11.61 -19.76
C ASN A 149 1.80 10.27 -20.18
N HIS A 150 2.11 9.17 -19.48
CA HIS A 150 1.56 7.86 -19.79
C HIS A 150 0.76 7.21 -18.66
N ILE A 151 0.78 7.77 -17.45
CA ILE A 151 0.01 7.20 -16.33
C ILE A 151 -1.49 7.36 -16.60
N ARG A 152 -2.21 6.23 -16.61
CA ARG A 152 -3.66 6.18 -16.83
C ARG A 152 -4.43 5.59 -15.67
N SER A 153 -3.79 4.74 -14.87
CA SER A 153 -4.35 4.21 -13.64
C SER A 153 -3.26 3.98 -12.61
N PHE A 154 -3.64 3.86 -11.34
CA PHE A 154 -2.71 3.56 -10.27
C PHE A 154 -3.40 2.92 -9.08
N ILE A 155 -2.60 2.23 -8.26
CA ILE A 155 -2.98 1.69 -6.96
C ILE A 155 -2.15 2.40 -5.90
N LEU A 156 -2.84 2.97 -4.91
CA LEU A 156 -2.24 3.61 -3.75
C LEU A 156 -2.61 2.80 -2.51
N LYS A 157 -1.60 2.31 -1.81
CA LYS A 157 -1.77 1.51 -0.59
C LYS A 157 -2.37 2.34 0.53
N ARG A 158 -3.18 1.69 1.37
CA ARG A 158 -3.82 2.30 2.54
C ARG A 158 -2.78 2.96 3.47
N GLY A 159 -3.15 4.10 4.04
CA GLY A 159 -2.30 4.91 4.92
C GLY A 159 -1.40 5.89 4.18
N TYR A 160 -1.40 5.89 2.85
CA TYR A 160 -0.57 6.78 2.04
C TYR A 160 -1.38 7.82 1.28
N MET A 161 -0.68 8.86 0.86
CA MET A 161 -1.21 9.84 -0.06
C MET A 161 -0.21 10.09 -1.20
N VAL A 162 -0.73 10.43 -2.37
CA VAL A 162 0.07 10.85 -3.52
C VAL A 162 -0.52 12.14 -4.12
N CYS A 163 0.36 13.06 -4.49
CA CYS A 163 0.00 14.21 -5.30
C CYS A 163 0.51 13.96 -6.71
N LEU A 164 -0.40 13.92 -7.68
CA LEU A 164 -0.06 13.83 -9.10
C LEU A 164 -0.27 15.19 -9.76
N GLY A 165 0.66 15.58 -10.64
CA GLY A 165 0.62 16.86 -11.35
C GLY A 165 0.91 16.71 -12.83
N THR A 166 0.45 17.67 -13.63
CA THR A 166 0.65 17.71 -15.09
C THR A 166 1.98 18.30 -15.52
N LYS A 167 2.77 18.80 -14.58
CA LYS A 167 4.11 19.36 -14.82
C LYS A 167 5.08 18.93 -13.74
N GLY A 168 6.26 18.47 -14.14
CA GLY A 168 7.29 17.95 -13.23
C GLY A 168 7.87 18.99 -12.26
N ASP A 169 7.71 20.28 -12.53
CA ASP A 169 8.09 21.38 -11.64
C ASP A 169 7.08 21.62 -10.51
N GLY A 170 5.91 20.97 -10.57
CA GLY A 170 4.82 21.11 -9.60
C GLY A 170 3.84 22.23 -9.92
N THR A 171 4.03 22.94 -11.03
CA THR A 171 3.05 23.88 -11.55
C THR A 171 2.00 23.16 -12.41
N GLY A 172 0.94 23.85 -12.82
CA GLY A 172 -0.15 23.25 -13.59
C GLY A 172 -1.21 22.58 -12.73
N TYR A 173 -2.03 21.72 -13.36
CA TYR A 173 -3.08 21.03 -12.63
C TYR A 173 -2.48 19.91 -11.77
N SER A 174 -2.89 19.88 -10.51
CA SER A 174 -2.49 18.81 -9.59
C SER A 174 -3.67 18.34 -8.76
N ARG A 175 -3.60 17.11 -8.28
CA ARG A 175 -4.61 16.52 -7.40
C ARG A 175 -3.97 15.59 -6.39
N VAL A 176 -4.44 15.66 -5.14
CA VAL A 176 -4.06 14.76 -4.07
C VAL A 176 -5.07 13.62 -3.99
N PHE A 177 -4.54 12.41 -3.88
CA PHE A 177 -5.31 11.18 -3.61
C PHE A 177 -4.86 10.61 -2.28
N ILE A 178 -5.81 10.25 -1.42
CA ILE A 178 -5.55 9.73 -0.07
C ILE A 178 -6.23 8.38 0.06
N ALA A 179 -5.48 7.35 0.41
CA ALA A 179 -5.97 6.02 0.73
C ALA A 179 -6.05 5.88 2.26
N ASP A 180 -7.16 6.30 2.85
CA ASP A 180 -7.34 6.37 4.31
C ASP A 180 -7.86 5.07 4.93
N LYS A 181 -8.82 4.40 4.29
CA LYS A 181 -9.52 3.23 4.85
C LYS A 181 -9.14 1.91 4.21
N ALA A 182 -8.83 1.94 2.93
CA ALA A 182 -8.47 0.77 2.12
C ALA A 182 -7.51 1.21 1.02
N ASP A 183 -6.91 0.26 0.32
CA ASP A 183 -6.17 0.52 -0.90
C ASP A 183 -7.07 1.25 -1.90
N LYS A 184 -6.52 2.28 -2.52
CA LYS A 184 -7.26 3.08 -3.48
C LYS A 184 -6.84 2.72 -4.90
N LYS A 185 -7.78 2.18 -5.66
CA LYS A 185 -7.63 1.86 -7.10
C LYS A 185 -8.24 2.98 -7.91
N ILE A 186 -7.44 3.70 -8.69
CA ILE A 186 -7.87 4.90 -9.42
C ILE A 186 -7.66 4.69 -10.93
N ASN A 187 -8.73 4.87 -11.69
CA ASN A 187 -8.68 5.00 -13.14
C ASN A 187 -8.81 6.48 -13.50
N LEU A 188 -7.72 7.10 -13.99
CA LEU A 188 -7.67 8.54 -14.22
C LEU A 188 -8.67 9.02 -15.29
N ALA A 189 -9.07 8.17 -16.22
CA ALA A 189 -10.10 8.49 -17.21
C ALA A 189 -11.43 8.86 -16.56
N ASN A 190 -11.76 8.21 -15.45
CA ASN A 190 -13.01 8.40 -14.71
C ASN A 190 -12.84 9.39 -13.54
N ASP A 191 -11.73 9.22 -12.79
CA ASP A 191 -11.53 9.92 -11.51
C ASP A 191 -10.87 11.29 -11.66
N SER A 192 -10.07 11.50 -12.70
CA SER A 192 -9.38 12.77 -12.94
C SER A 192 -8.95 12.93 -14.40
N LYS A 193 -9.89 13.25 -15.28
CA LYS A 193 -9.62 13.46 -16.72
C LYS A 193 -8.44 14.40 -17.02
N PRO A 194 -8.21 15.51 -16.27
CA PRO A 194 -7.06 16.37 -16.52
C PRO A 194 -5.70 15.71 -16.31
N LEU A 195 -5.63 14.65 -15.48
CA LEU A 195 -4.39 13.91 -15.22
C LEU A 195 -4.21 12.70 -16.13
N ASN A 196 -5.28 12.21 -16.76
CA ASN A 196 -5.24 11.00 -17.58
C ASN A 196 -4.24 11.13 -18.75
N GLY A 197 -3.15 10.37 -18.67
CA GLY A 197 -2.06 10.43 -19.63
C GLY A 197 -1.32 11.78 -19.68
N ARG A 198 -1.31 12.55 -18.58
CA ARG A 198 -0.68 13.88 -18.49
C ARG A 198 0.15 14.08 -17.22
N VAL A 199 0.32 13.06 -16.41
CA VAL A 199 1.16 13.14 -15.21
C VAL A 199 2.63 13.21 -15.62
N SER A 200 3.35 14.19 -15.05
CA SER A 200 4.73 14.50 -15.45
C SER A 200 5.67 14.69 -14.24
#